data_cbcadd3b96e9be04a9436f18fb6efebf
#
_entry.id   cbcadd3b96e9be04a9436f18fb6efebf
#
_cell.length_a   1.000
_cell.length_b   1.000
_cell.length_c   1.000
_cell.angle_alpha   90.00
_cell.angle_beta   90.00
_cell.angle_gamma   90.00
#
_symmetry.space_group_name_H-M   'P 1'
#
loop_
_entity.id
_entity.type
_entity.pdbx_description
1 polymer ?
#
loop_
_entity_poly.entity_id
_entity_poly.type
_entity_poly.pdbx_seq_one_letter_code
_entity_poly.pdbx_strand_id
1 'polypeptide(L)'
;MGGAEFIMKTLPFFLTCGLIGLGMCCASANLRAQDAQTSPEKQEDKSQPSSAGAKEGQSYSGMYSFLKDGEFVQLTVEEGGSVTGFVSRFGDGESDKGAFLDQFFKTGKLDGSKLSFTTEVVHGIAFDFQGSVERGAGKKPGDEAYFVLKGTLTENISDANKKVTSRPRPVVLKMFPQEATPAPVVRK
;
A
#
# COMPACT_ATOMS: atom_id res chain seq x y z
N MET A 1 23.62 -40.33 -32.93
CA MET A 1 24.97 -39.71 -32.94
C MET A 1 24.75 -38.20 -32.96
N GLY A 2 25.27 -37.47 -31.99
CA GLY A 2 25.08 -36.01 -31.88
C GLY A 2 24.72 -35.64 -30.46
N GLY A 3 25.59 -35.47 -29.68
CA GLY A 3 26.08 -35.08 -28.45
C GLY A 3 25.75 -33.62 -28.14
N ALA A 4 25.07 -33.36 -27.06
CA ALA A 4 24.77 -32.03 -26.53
C ALA A 4 25.81 -31.70 -25.45
N GLU A 5 26.59 -30.68 -25.69
CA GLU A 5 27.55 -30.13 -24.74
C GLU A 5 26.89 -29.31 -23.64
N PHE A 6 27.22 -29.66 -22.42
CA PHE A 6 26.83 -29.03 -21.17
C PHE A 6 27.79 -27.88 -20.88
N ILE A 7 27.39 -26.64 -21.02
CA ILE A 7 28.22 -25.49 -20.61
C ILE A 7 27.83 -25.09 -19.18
N MET A 8 28.62 -25.51 -18.26
CA MET A 8 28.67 -25.10 -16.86
C MET A 8 29.37 -23.73 -16.77
N LYS A 9 28.66 -22.66 -16.50
CA LYS A 9 29.24 -21.35 -16.15
C LYS A 9 29.37 -21.24 -14.64
N THR A 10 30.58 -21.39 -14.18
CA THR A 10 31.05 -21.13 -12.82
C THR A 10 31.08 -19.64 -12.53
N LEU A 11 30.45 -19.25 -11.41
CA LEU A 11 30.49 -17.91 -10.85
C LEU A 11 31.69 -17.75 -9.92
N PRO A 12 32.51 -16.70 -9.99
CA PRO A 12 33.59 -16.49 -9.03
C PRO A 12 33.08 -15.78 -7.76
N PHE A 13 33.46 -16.39 -6.67
CA PHE A 13 33.34 -15.94 -5.29
C PHE A 13 34.38 -14.82 -5.04
N PHE A 14 33.95 -13.59 -4.78
CA PHE A 14 34.83 -12.54 -4.27
C PHE A 14 34.71 -12.43 -2.76
N LEU A 15 35.75 -12.95 -2.10
CA LEU A 15 36.01 -12.78 -0.68
C LEU A 15 36.91 -11.54 -0.54
N THR A 16 36.46 -10.47 0.09
CA THR A 16 37.32 -9.38 0.54
C THR A 16 37.28 -9.25 2.05
N CYS A 17 38.40 -9.64 2.61
CA CYS A 17 38.84 -9.47 3.99
C CYS A 17 39.60 -8.13 4.09
N GLY A 18 39.46 -7.37 5.17
CA GLY A 18 40.29 -6.19 5.44
C GLY A 18 39.62 -5.31 6.51
N LEU A 19 40.07 -5.24 7.54
CA LEU A 19 41.18 -4.93 8.43
C LEU A 19 40.75 -3.92 9.52
N ILE A 20 40.99 -4.34 10.69
CA ILE A 20 41.02 -3.72 12.00
C ILE A 20 41.69 -2.31 12.00
N GLY A 21 41.00 -1.31 12.59
CA GLY A 21 41.61 -0.04 12.96
C GLY A 21 41.24 0.35 14.39
N LEU A 22 42.11 -0.02 15.32
CA LEU A 22 42.10 0.41 16.73
C LEU A 22 42.71 1.81 16.79
N GLY A 23 42.05 2.79 17.38
CA GLY A 23 42.57 4.15 17.60
C GLY A 23 42.10 4.70 18.93
N MET A 24 43.03 4.71 19.84
CA MET A 24 42.97 5.02 21.25
C MET A 24 43.17 6.53 21.51
N CYS A 25 42.56 7.04 22.61
CA CYS A 25 42.96 8.14 23.52
C CYS A 25 42.89 9.59 23.01
N CYS A 26 42.18 10.45 23.70
CA CYS A 26 42.71 11.33 24.74
C CYS A 26 41.64 12.17 25.42
N ALA A 27 41.57 12.07 26.72
CA ALA A 27 40.87 12.97 27.61
C ALA A 27 41.63 14.31 27.70
N SER A 28 40.89 15.43 27.70
CA SER A 28 41.38 16.68 28.30
C SER A 28 40.19 17.52 28.76
N ALA A 29 40.03 17.60 30.04
CA ALA A 29 39.18 18.55 30.74
C ALA A 29 39.78 19.96 30.61
N ASN A 30 38.94 20.95 30.26
CA ASN A 30 39.19 22.35 30.58
C ASN A 30 37.87 23.04 30.91
N LEU A 31 37.72 23.30 32.21
CA LEU A 31 36.80 24.30 32.76
C LEU A 31 37.29 25.69 32.34
N ARG A 32 36.44 26.50 31.72
CA ARG A 32 36.49 27.95 31.91
C ARG A 32 35.12 28.57 31.69
N ALA A 33 34.76 29.39 32.67
CA ALA A 33 33.50 30.10 32.80
C ALA A 33 33.39 31.32 31.87
N GLN A 34 32.10 31.67 31.60
CA GLN A 34 31.56 33.01 31.32
C GLN A 34 32.02 33.71 30.03
N ASP A 35 31.08 33.90 29.08
CA ASP A 35 30.44 35.23 28.92
C ASP A 35 29.20 35.10 28.03
N ALA A 36 28.17 35.86 28.41
CA ALA A 36 26.91 35.98 27.72
C ALA A 36 27.08 36.75 26.42
N GLN A 37 26.65 36.12 25.27
CA GLN A 37 26.29 36.89 24.10
C GLN A 37 25.09 36.22 23.40
N THR A 38 23.96 36.89 23.54
CA THR A 38 22.72 36.73 22.81
C THR A 38 23.01 36.79 21.31
N SER A 39 22.76 35.70 20.60
CA SER A 39 22.67 35.69 19.13
C SER A 39 21.37 34.96 18.72
N PRO A 40 20.59 35.47 17.77
CA PRO A 40 19.26 34.99 17.51
C PRO A 40 19.33 33.61 16.88
N GLU A 41 18.72 32.66 17.57
CA GLU A 41 18.46 31.28 17.13
C GLU A 41 17.61 31.32 15.86
N LYS A 42 18.24 30.98 14.76
CA LYS A 42 17.59 30.73 13.48
C LYS A 42 16.69 29.51 13.69
N GLN A 43 15.40 29.73 13.87
CA GLN A 43 14.40 28.69 13.82
C GLN A 43 14.51 27.98 12.48
N GLU A 44 15.06 26.79 12.47
CA GLU A 44 14.85 25.83 11.41
C GLU A 44 13.36 25.48 11.42
N ASP A 45 12.70 26.02 10.43
CA ASP A 45 11.33 25.66 10.05
C ASP A 45 11.31 24.14 9.74
N LYS A 46 11.07 23.34 10.79
CA LYS A 46 10.65 21.96 10.62
C LYS A 46 9.28 22.02 9.98
N SER A 47 9.26 21.92 8.66
CA SER A 47 8.05 21.69 7.86
C SER A 47 7.30 20.52 8.45
N GLN A 48 6.35 20.83 9.30
CA GLN A 48 5.38 19.90 9.86
C GLN A 48 4.62 19.34 8.64
N PRO A 49 4.56 18.01 8.42
CA PRO A 49 3.81 17.46 7.30
C PRO A 49 2.36 17.94 7.44
N SER A 50 1.90 18.61 6.40
CA SER A 50 0.59 19.26 6.34
C SER A 50 -0.51 18.26 6.75
N SER A 51 -1.17 18.52 7.86
CA SER A 51 -2.30 17.74 8.36
C SER A 51 -3.50 17.68 7.40
N ALA A 52 -3.47 18.48 6.33
CA ALA A 52 -4.45 18.47 5.27
C ALA A 52 -4.38 17.19 4.42
N GLY A 53 -3.18 16.72 4.07
CA GLY A 53 -3.01 15.49 3.28
C GLY A 53 -3.43 14.22 4.03
N ALA A 54 -3.24 14.18 5.37
CA ALA A 54 -3.67 13.05 6.18
C ALA A 54 -5.22 12.93 6.25
N LYS A 55 -5.93 14.05 6.33
CA LYS A 55 -7.41 14.07 6.34
C LYS A 55 -7.99 13.71 4.97
N GLU A 56 -7.35 14.14 3.90
CA GLU A 56 -7.78 13.82 2.53
C GLU A 56 -7.59 12.34 2.23
N GLY A 57 -6.48 11.74 2.62
CA GLY A 57 -6.24 10.30 2.49
C GLY A 57 -7.28 9.45 3.23
N GLN A 58 -7.68 9.84 4.44
CA GLN A 58 -8.72 9.14 5.22
C GLN A 58 -10.09 9.18 4.54
N SER A 59 -10.41 10.22 3.76
CA SER A 59 -11.67 10.32 3.02
C SER A 59 -11.82 9.29 1.90
N TYR A 60 -10.73 8.63 1.49
CA TYR A 60 -10.74 7.58 0.48
C TYR A 60 -11.09 6.19 1.05
N SER A 61 -11.18 6.07 2.37
CA SER A 61 -11.61 4.83 3.01
C SER A 61 -13.06 4.53 2.68
N GLY A 62 -13.38 3.27 2.39
CA GLY A 62 -14.73 2.86 2.04
C GLY A 62 -14.78 1.57 1.24
N MET A 63 -15.96 1.23 0.76
CA MET A 63 -16.18 0.08 -0.11
C MET A 63 -16.24 0.55 -1.57
N TYR A 64 -15.62 -0.22 -2.44
CA TYR A 64 -15.61 0.01 -3.88
C TYR A 64 -16.08 -1.24 -4.62
N SER A 65 -16.79 -1.07 -5.74
CA SER A 65 -17.13 -2.20 -6.62
C SER A 65 -15.88 -2.96 -7.05
N PHE A 66 -16.04 -4.26 -7.33
CA PHE A 66 -14.93 -5.06 -7.86
C PHE A 66 -15.24 -5.56 -9.28
N LEU A 67 -14.94 -6.79 -9.62
CA LEU A 67 -15.00 -7.27 -10.99
C LEU A 67 -16.40 -7.72 -11.44
N LYS A 68 -17.18 -8.29 -10.53
CA LYS A 68 -18.55 -8.78 -10.79
C LYS A 68 -19.51 -8.09 -9.84
N ASP A 69 -20.77 -8.03 -10.23
CA ASP A 69 -21.82 -7.51 -9.37
C ASP A 69 -21.87 -8.27 -8.04
N GLY A 70 -21.90 -7.54 -6.94
CA GLY A 70 -21.85 -8.08 -5.59
C GLY A 70 -20.45 -8.27 -5.04
N GLU A 71 -19.41 -8.30 -5.86
CA GLU A 71 -18.02 -8.29 -5.40
C GLU A 71 -17.57 -6.87 -5.04
N PHE A 72 -16.70 -6.75 -4.04
CA PHE A 72 -16.23 -5.44 -3.58
C PHE A 72 -14.81 -5.46 -3.02
N VAL A 73 -14.22 -4.28 -2.91
CA VAL A 73 -13.00 -4.00 -2.18
C VAL A 73 -13.34 -3.12 -0.99
N GLN A 74 -13.01 -3.56 0.22
CA GLN A 74 -13.00 -2.70 1.41
C GLN A 74 -11.62 -2.13 1.59
N LEU A 75 -11.53 -0.82 1.73
CA LEU A 75 -10.28 -0.08 1.83
C LEU A 75 -10.30 0.84 3.06
N THR A 76 -9.25 0.79 3.86
CA THR A 76 -9.04 1.68 5.00
C THR A 76 -7.68 2.33 4.88
N VAL A 77 -7.66 3.66 4.81
CA VAL A 77 -6.43 4.45 4.79
C VAL A 77 -6.12 4.90 6.22
N GLU A 78 -4.95 4.54 6.68
CA GLU A 78 -4.43 4.86 8.01
C GLU A 78 -3.50 6.07 7.96
N GLU A 79 -3.13 6.58 9.13
CA GLU A 79 -2.14 7.65 9.22
C GLU A 79 -0.80 7.21 8.60
N GLY A 80 -0.14 8.13 7.91
CA GLY A 80 1.12 7.83 7.19
C GLY A 80 0.94 7.14 5.84
N GLY A 81 -0.31 6.94 5.37
CA GLY A 81 -0.60 6.38 4.05
C GLY A 81 -0.49 4.86 3.97
N SER A 82 -0.45 4.16 5.10
CA SER A 82 -0.68 2.72 5.15
C SER A 82 -2.11 2.41 4.74
N VAL A 83 -2.31 1.35 3.98
CA VAL A 83 -3.64 0.94 3.52
C VAL A 83 -3.87 -0.51 3.89
N THR A 84 -4.97 -0.74 4.61
CA THR A 84 -5.46 -2.07 4.97
C THR A 84 -6.82 -2.32 4.33
N GLY A 85 -7.24 -3.57 4.29
CA GLY A 85 -8.52 -3.95 3.70
C GLY A 85 -8.52 -5.35 3.13
N PHE A 86 -9.52 -5.62 2.30
CA PHE A 86 -9.67 -6.91 1.63
C PHE A 86 -10.50 -6.79 0.35
N VAL A 87 -10.33 -7.77 -0.53
CA VAL A 87 -11.18 -8.03 -1.67
C VAL A 87 -12.14 -9.15 -1.29
N SER A 88 -13.45 -8.93 -1.44
CA SER A 88 -14.49 -9.95 -1.32
C SER A 88 -14.98 -10.31 -2.71
N ARG A 89 -14.76 -11.55 -3.13
CA ARG A 89 -15.12 -12.05 -4.45
C ARG A 89 -15.82 -13.40 -4.37
N PHE A 90 -16.55 -13.76 -5.40
CA PHE A 90 -17.11 -15.11 -5.51
C PHE A 90 -16.02 -16.14 -5.83
N GLY A 91 -16.15 -17.30 -5.21
CA GLY A 91 -15.34 -18.47 -5.53
C GLY A 91 -15.60 -18.95 -6.96
N ASP A 92 -14.53 -19.33 -7.67
CA ASP A 92 -14.57 -19.82 -9.04
C ASP A 92 -14.46 -21.37 -9.13
N GLY A 93 -14.10 -22.03 -8.01
CA GLY A 93 -13.99 -23.48 -7.89
C GLY A 93 -15.34 -24.16 -7.64
N GLU A 94 -15.47 -25.44 -7.96
CA GLU A 94 -16.70 -26.20 -7.68
C GLU A 94 -17.01 -26.28 -6.18
N SER A 95 -15.99 -26.31 -5.31
CA SER A 95 -16.13 -26.40 -3.86
C SER A 95 -16.59 -25.11 -3.20
N ASP A 96 -16.40 -23.98 -3.86
CA ASP A 96 -16.62 -22.64 -3.30
C ASP A 96 -17.50 -21.76 -4.19
N LYS A 97 -18.14 -22.37 -5.20
CA LYS A 97 -19.04 -21.69 -6.14
C LYS A 97 -20.17 -20.98 -5.41
N GLY A 98 -20.23 -19.67 -5.57
CA GLY A 98 -21.23 -18.83 -4.93
C GLY A 98 -20.94 -18.45 -3.48
N ALA A 99 -19.86 -18.93 -2.86
CA ALA A 99 -19.37 -18.45 -1.58
C ALA A 99 -18.52 -17.18 -1.79
N PHE A 100 -18.56 -16.25 -0.82
CA PHE A 100 -17.63 -15.15 -0.77
C PHE A 100 -16.29 -15.61 -0.21
N LEU A 101 -15.21 -15.20 -0.87
CA LEU A 101 -13.82 -15.43 -0.46
C LEU A 101 -13.20 -14.07 -0.18
N ASP A 102 -12.86 -13.83 1.08
CA ASP A 102 -12.21 -12.61 1.51
C ASP A 102 -10.69 -12.78 1.40
N GLN A 103 -10.05 -11.87 0.67
CA GLN A 103 -8.62 -11.83 0.44
C GLN A 103 -8.05 -10.56 1.04
N PHE A 104 -7.46 -10.67 2.23
CA PHE A 104 -6.90 -9.54 2.94
C PHE A 104 -5.68 -8.95 2.23
N PHE A 105 -5.46 -7.65 2.42
CA PHE A 105 -4.27 -7.02 1.89
C PHE A 105 -3.03 -7.49 2.65
N LYS A 106 -2.08 -8.02 1.90
CA LYS A 106 -0.74 -8.33 2.38
C LYS A 106 0.10 -7.05 2.50
N THR A 107 -0.06 -6.15 1.55
CA THR A 107 0.55 -4.82 1.54
C THR A 107 -0.44 -3.83 0.95
N GLY A 108 -0.40 -2.59 1.44
CA GLY A 108 -1.18 -1.50 0.89
C GLY A 108 -0.54 -0.15 1.19
N LYS A 109 -0.52 0.75 0.22
CA LYS A 109 0.06 2.08 0.35
C LYS A 109 -0.70 3.10 -0.48
N LEU A 110 -0.87 4.27 0.12
CA LEU A 110 -1.34 5.49 -0.53
C LEU A 110 -0.24 6.56 -0.42
N ASP A 111 0.11 7.18 -1.55
CA ASP A 111 1.04 8.29 -1.63
C ASP A 111 0.39 9.41 -2.46
N GLY A 112 -0.10 10.45 -1.77
CA GLY A 112 -1.01 11.42 -2.36
C GLY A 112 -2.28 10.75 -2.87
N SER A 113 -2.50 10.70 -4.17
CA SER A 113 -3.60 9.96 -4.80
C SER A 113 -3.19 8.59 -5.35
N LYS A 114 -1.91 8.25 -5.33
CA LYS A 114 -1.41 6.97 -5.87
C LYS A 114 -1.65 5.85 -4.88
N LEU A 115 -2.46 4.88 -5.28
CA LEU A 115 -2.83 3.72 -4.48
C LEU A 115 -2.22 2.45 -5.05
N SER A 116 -1.65 1.63 -4.19
CA SER A 116 -1.25 0.27 -4.50
C SER A 116 -1.62 -0.68 -3.38
N PHE A 117 -2.01 -1.90 -3.72
CA PHE A 117 -2.17 -2.99 -2.77
C PHE A 117 -1.90 -4.34 -3.42
N THR A 118 -1.51 -5.30 -2.59
CA THR A 118 -1.36 -6.72 -2.95
C THR A 118 -2.16 -7.54 -1.95
N THR A 119 -2.94 -8.52 -2.41
CA THR A 119 -3.70 -9.40 -1.52
C THR A 119 -2.90 -10.64 -1.15
N GLU A 120 -3.36 -11.33 -0.10
CA GLU A 120 -2.98 -12.72 0.16
C GLU A 120 -3.47 -13.64 -0.97
N VAL A 121 -2.85 -14.81 -1.06
CA VAL A 121 -3.26 -15.85 -2.01
C VAL A 121 -4.39 -16.68 -1.39
N VAL A 122 -5.55 -16.67 -2.00
CA VAL A 122 -6.69 -17.52 -1.61
C VAL A 122 -7.11 -18.38 -2.79
N HIS A 123 -7.14 -19.71 -2.61
CA HIS A 123 -7.42 -20.69 -3.65
C HIS A 123 -6.55 -20.51 -4.93
N GLY A 124 -5.26 -20.20 -4.71
CA GLY A 124 -4.31 -20.03 -5.80
C GLY A 124 -4.40 -18.70 -6.55
N ILE A 125 -5.26 -17.76 -6.11
CA ILE A 125 -5.44 -16.45 -6.75
C ILE A 125 -5.00 -15.35 -5.79
N ALA A 126 -4.25 -14.37 -6.30
CA ALA A 126 -3.93 -13.10 -5.64
C ALA A 126 -4.14 -11.95 -6.61
N PHE A 127 -4.36 -10.76 -6.06
CA PHE A 127 -4.52 -9.53 -6.84
C PHE A 127 -3.47 -8.50 -6.45
N ASP A 128 -2.94 -7.81 -7.48
CA ASP A 128 -2.12 -6.62 -7.35
C ASP A 128 -2.84 -5.46 -8.02
N PHE A 129 -3.05 -4.36 -7.30
CA PHE A 129 -3.59 -3.12 -7.85
C PHE A 129 -2.52 -2.03 -7.83
N GLN A 130 -2.43 -1.30 -8.93
CA GLN A 130 -1.64 -0.09 -9.06
C GLN A 130 -2.44 0.95 -9.82
N GLY A 131 -2.66 2.11 -9.19
CA GLY A 131 -3.47 3.15 -9.79
C GLY A 131 -3.55 4.41 -8.94
N SER A 132 -4.63 5.12 -9.10
CA SER A 132 -4.91 6.36 -8.37
C SER A 132 -6.34 6.39 -7.85
N VAL A 133 -6.55 7.14 -6.79
CA VAL A 133 -7.88 7.56 -6.34
C VAL A 133 -8.21 8.86 -7.05
N GLU A 134 -9.31 8.89 -7.77
CA GLU A 134 -9.77 10.06 -8.54
C GLU A 134 -11.20 10.44 -8.15
N ARG A 135 -11.57 11.70 -8.44
CA ARG A 135 -12.96 12.13 -8.35
C ARG A 135 -13.77 11.47 -9.45
N GLY A 136 -14.87 10.86 -9.07
CA GLY A 136 -15.82 10.23 -9.98
C GLY A 136 -17.02 11.12 -10.28
N ALA A 137 -18.15 10.50 -10.60
CA ALA A 137 -19.40 11.19 -11.00
C ALA A 137 -20.23 11.69 -9.81
N GLY A 138 -20.01 11.19 -8.59
CA GLY A 138 -20.69 11.62 -7.37
C GLY A 138 -20.46 13.11 -7.09
N LYS A 139 -21.52 13.83 -6.70
CA LYS A 139 -21.49 15.29 -6.52
C LYS A 139 -21.07 15.68 -5.11
N LYS A 140 -21.45 14.88 -4.11
CA LYS A 140 -21.23 15.13 -2.68
C LYS A 140 -20.45 13.96 -2.06
N PRO A 141 -19.69 14.19 -0.99
CA PRO A 141 -19.18 13.09 -0.17
C PRO A 141 -20.31 12.16 0.24
N GLY A 142 -20.12 10.86 0.05
CA GLY A 142 -21.14 9.84 0.31
C GLY A 142 -22.02 9.45 -0.88
N ASP A 143 -22.02 10.20 -1.97
CA ASP A 143 -22.68 9.77 -3.21
C ASP A 143 -21.94 8.55 -3.82
N GLU A 144 -22.69 7.71 -4.54
CA GLU A 144 -22.10 6.66 -5.36
C GLU A 144 -21.06 7.25 -6.32
N ALA A 145 -19.94 6.54 -6.48
CA ALA A 145 -18.82 6.97 -7.31
C ALA A 145 -18.32 8.40 -7.00
N TYR A 146 -18.40 8.86 -5.74
CA TYR A 146 -17.76 10.10 -5.33
C TYR A 146 -16.24 10.03 -5.52
N PHE A 147 -15.65 8.90 -5.15
CA PHE A 147 -14.31 8.51 -5.54
C PHE A 147 -14.34 7.25 -6.39
N VAL A 148 -13.33 7.10 -7.23
CA VAL A 148 -13.10 5.90 -8.02
C VAL A 148 -11.64 5.50 -7.91
N LEU A 149 -11.36 4.19 -7.88
CA LEU A 149 -10.02 3.66 -8.03
C LEU A 149 -9.80 3.34 -9.49
N LYS A 150 -8.90 4.06 -10.14
CA LYS A 150 -8.60 3.88 -11.56
C LYS A 150 -7.16 3.43 -11.74
N GLY A 151 -6.96 2.32 -12.41
CA GLY A 151 -5.62 1.76 -12.58
C GLY A 151 -5.60 0.42 -13.27
N THR A 152 -4.55 -0.33 -12.99
CA THR A 152 -4.36 -1.70 -13.47
C THR A 152 -4.53 -2.67 -12.31
N LEU A 153 -5.40 -3.65 -12.47
CA LEU A 153 -5.55 -4.79 -11.60
C LEU A 153 -4.90 -5.99 -12.28
N THR A 154 -3.95 -6.63 -11.60
CA THR A 154 -3.31 -7.86 -12.07
C THR A 154 -3.82 -9.03 -11.24
N GLU A 155 -4.45 -9.99 -11.90
CA GLU A 155 -4.84 -11.26 -11.31
C GLU A 155 -3.69 -12.26 -11.48
N ASN A 156 -3.13 -12.75 -10.38
CA ASN A 156 -2.07 -13.74 -10.35
C ASN A 156 -2.66 -15.10 -9.98
N ILE A 157 -2.60 -16.05 -10.90
CA ILE A 157 -3.16 -17.39 -10.75
C ILE A 157 -2.01 -18.39 -10.63
N SER A 158 -1.92 -19.09 -9.50
CA SER A 158 -0.95 -20.15 -9.22
C SER A 158 -1.56 -21.51 -9.52
N ASP A 159 -0.93 -22.31 -10.37
CA ASP A 159 -1.31 -23.70 -10.62
C ASP A 159 -0.76 -24.66 -9.55
N ALA A 160 -1.11 -25.95 -9.65
CA ALA A 160 -0.65 -27.00 -8.76
C ALA A 160 0.89 -27.15 -8.72
N ASN A 161 1.59 -26.72 -9.76
CA ASN A 161 3.04 -26.73 -9.89
C ASN A 161 3.68 -25.42 -9.38
N LYS A 162 2.90 -24.54 -8.75
CA LYS A 162 3.33 -23.20 -8.29
C LYS A 162 3.79 -22.27 -9.42
N LYS A 163 3.41 -22.56 -10.67
CA LYS A 163 3.62 -21.65 -11.78
C LYS A 163 2.57 -20.55 -11.73
N VAL A 164 3.01 -19.30 -11.71
CA VAL A 164 2.13 -18.13 -11.68
C VAL A 164 1.87 -17.62 -13.09
N THR A 165 0.61 -17.39 -13.39
CA THR A 165 0.15 -16.71 -14.61
C THR A 165 -0.48 -15.39 -14.22
N SER A 166 0.03 -14.27 -14.74
CA SER A 166 -0.46 -12.93 -14.44
C SER A 166 -1.32 -12.40 -15.57
N ARG A 167 -2.49 -11.84 -15.22
CA ARG A 167 -3.48 -11.28 -16.15
C ARG A 167 -3.76 -9.81 -15.77
N PRO A 168 -3.01 -8.83 -16.28
CA PRO A 168 -3.29 -7.43 -16.05
C PRO A 168 -4.51 -6.97 -16.83
N ARG A 169 -5.34 -6.10 -16.21
CA ARG A 169 -6.47 -5.45 -16.85
C ARG A 169 -6.66 -4.04 -16.33
N PRO A 170 -7.07 -3.06 -17.15
CA PRO A 170 -7.48 -1.76 -16.67
C PRO A 170 -8.83 -1.88 -15.95
N VAL A 171 -8.97 -1.16 -14.81
CA VAL A 171 -10.20 -1.14 -14.02
C VAL A 171 -10.54 0.26 -13.56
N VAL A 172 -11.84 0.49 -13.35
CA VAL A 172 -12.39 1.65 -12.64
C VAL A 172 -13.37 1.10 -11.61
N LEU A 173 -12.95 1.08 -10.34
CA LEU A 173 -13.74 0.59 -9.22
C LEU A 173 -14.43 1.78 -8.58
N LYS A 174 -15.75 1.76 -8.47
CA LYS A 174 -16.56 2.87 -8.00
C LYS A 174 -16.82 2.74 -6.50
N MET A 175 -16.65 3.82 -5.75
CA MET A 175 -17.05 3.87 -4.35
C MET A 175 -18.57 3.64 -4.24
N PHE A 176 -18.98 2.76 -3.32
CA PHE A 176 -20.39 2.62 -2.97
C PHE A 176 -20.90 3.84 -2.21
N PRO A 177 -22.20 4.13 -2.25
CA PRO A 177 -22.77 5.21 -1.46
C PRO A 177 -22.50 4.94 0.03
N GLN A 178 -22.10 5.99 0.75
CA GLN A 178 -21.95 5.96 2.19
C GLN A 178 -23.21 6.55 2.82
N GLU A 179 -23.83 5.81 3.73
CA GLU A 179 -24.93 6.36 4.50
C GLU A 179 -24.43 7.57 5.31
N ALA A 180 -25.11 8.70 5.19
CA ALA A 180 -24.81 9.85 6.00
C ALA A 180 -24.99 9.47 7.47
N THR A 181 -23.90 9.50 8.25
CA THR A 181 -24.00 9.32 9.70
C THR A 181 -25.00 10.34 10.23
N PRO A 182 -26.12 9.92 10.85
CA PRO A 182 -27.10 10.86 11.37
C PRO A 182 -26.41 11.79 12.37
N ALA A 183 -26.62 13.09 12.20
CA ALA A 183 -26.06 14.09 13.09
C ALA A 183 -26.43 13.75 14.55
N PRO A 184 -25.51 13.88 15.52
CA PRO A 184 -25.78 13.58 16.92
C PRO A 184 -26.98 14.42 17.37
N VAL A 185 -28.04 13.73 17.81
CA VAL A 185 -29.23 14.39 18.38
C VAL A 185 -28.81 15.06 19.68
N VAL A 186 -28.54 16.35 19.65
CA VAL A 186 -28.39 17.16 20.86
C VAL A 186 -29.71 17.21 21.59
N ARG A 187 -29.91 16.34 22.56
CA ARG A 187 -31.05 16.47 23.48
C ARG A 187 -30.78 17.69 24.37
N LYS A 188 -31.61 18.72 24.21
CA LYS A 188 -31.69 19.86 25.12
C LYS A 188 -32.38 19.44 26.42
#